data_ff8d0babbe1512ae972042f9b89bb395
#
_entry.id   ff8d0babbe1512ae972042f9b89bb395
#
_cell.length_a   1.000
_cell.length_b   1.000
_cell.length_c   1.000
_cell.angle_alpha   90.00
_cell.angle_beta   90.00
_cell.angle_gamma   90.00
#
_symmetry.space_group_name_H-M   'P 1'
#
loop_
_entity.id
_entity.type
_entity.pdbx_description
1 polymer ?
#
loop_
_entity_poly.entity_id
_entity_poly.type
_entity_poly.pdbx_seq_one_letter_code
_entity_poly.pdbx_strand_id
1 'polypeptide(L)'
;MKNIVTPPVTSAKVSYYDSAQLKAAFAKGEGSGIKGDLLALAPLYRVQALRRDQPGLAEIHVHESDITYVVDGTATLVTGGTIPDLKVADAENSRGSKIVGGEVHHLKKGDVIVVPAGVPHWYSEVKGDFLYIIIKSIAPN
;
A
#
# COMPACT_ATOMS: atom_id res chain seq x y z
N MET A 1 9.22 -20.95 -29.63
CA MET A 1 9.75 -20.84 -28.26
C MET A 1 9.79 -19.39 -27.85
N LYS A 2 9.14 -19.06 -26.74
CA LYS A 2 9.33 -17.74 -26.18
C LYS A 2 10.77 -17.62 -25.66
N ASN A 3 11.51 -16.63 -26.12
CA ASN A 3 12.82 -16.34 -25.57
C ASN A 3 12.64 -16.00 -24.08
N ILE A 4 13.17 -16.84 -23.22
CA ILE A 4 13.27 -16.52 -21.80
C ILE A 4 14.36 -15.44 -21.70
N VAL A 5 13.91 -14.21 -21.53
CA VAL A 5 14.83 -13.11 -21.21
C VAL A 5 15.23 -13.30 -19.76
N THR A 6 16.46 -13.75 -19.54
CA THR A 6 17.03 -13.77 -18.20
C THR A 6 17.13 -12.31 -17.73
N PRO A 7 16.46 -11.92 -16.65
CA PRO A 7 16.63 -10.57 -16.15
C PRO A 7 18.10 -10.30 -15.80
N PRO A 8 18.59 -9.08 -15.98
CA PRO A 8 19.95 -8.74 -15.62
C PRO A 8 20.21 -9.09 -14.16
N VAL A 9 21.39 -9.62 -13.88
CA VAL A 9 21.81 -9.81 -12.49
C VAL A 9 21.83 -8.45 -11.83
N THR A 10 20.92 -8.21 -10.90
CA THR A 10 20.88 -6.97 -10.14
C THR A 10 21.86 -7.07 -8.99
N SER A 11 22.47 -5.94 -8.62
CA SER A 11 23.24 -5.81 -7.39
C SER A 11 22.34 -5.69 -6.15
N ALA A 12 21.02 -5.93 -6.30
CA ALA A 12 20.07 -5.87 -5.22
C ALA A 12 20.39 -6.93 -4.17
N LYS A 13 20.46 -6.50 -2.92
CA LYS A 13 20.73 -7.37 -1.77
C LYS A 13 19.46 -8.00 -1.25
N VAL A 14 19.57 -9.19 -0.66
CA VAL A 14 18.48 -9.77 0.12
C VAL A 14 18.18 -8.88 1.31
N SER A 15 16.91 -8.57 1.52
CA SER A 15 16.41 -7.88 2.71
C SER A 15 15.73 -8.93 3.61
N TYR A 16 16.18 -9.02 4.85
CA TYR A 16 15.63 -9.93 5.84
C TYR A 16 15.31 -9.19 7.13
N TYR A 17 14.11 -9.44 7.63
CA TYR A 17 13.64 -8.88 8.89
C TYR A 17 13.07 -10.02 9.73
N ASP A 18 13.67 -10.32 10.86
CA ASP A 18 13.06 -11.24 11.82
C ASP A 18 11.84 -10.57 12.48
N SER A 19 11.13 -11.33 13.31
CA SER A 19 9.89 -10.81 13.91
C SER A 19 10.14 -9.60 14.83
N ALA A 20 11.26 -9.55 15.52
CA ALA A 20 11.62 -8.42 16.38
C ALA A 20 11.96 -7.17 15.57
N GLN A 21 12.71 -7.34 14.48
CA GLN A 21 13.05 -6.23 13.56
C GLN A 21 11.81 -5.70 12.86
N LEU A 22 10.90 -6.58 12.46
CA LEU A 22 9.64 -6.17 11.83
C LEU A 22 8.76 -5.39 12.82
N LYS A 23 8.67 -5.85 14.06
CA LYS A 23 7.95 -5.14 15.12
C LYS A 23 8.52 -3.74 15.34
N ALA A 24 9.85 -3.61 15.37
CA ALA A 24 10.53 -2.32 15.49
C ALA A 24 10.25 -1.41 14.28
N ALA A 25 10.19 -1.98 13.08
CA ALA A 25 9.84 -1.21 11.86
C ALA A 25 8.44 -0.60 11.93
N PHE A 26 7.45 -1.34 12.41
CA PHE A 26 6.10 -0.81 12.62
C PHE A 26 6.06 0.31 13.66
N ALA A 27 6.93 0.26 14.66
CA ALA A 27 6.96 1.24 15.74
C ALA A 27 7.67 2.55 15.38
N LYS A 28 8.35 2.62 14.24
CA LYS A 28 9.07 3.84 13.82
C LYS A 28 8.13 5.00 13.56
N GLY A 29 8.62 6.20 13.88
CA GLY A 29 7.90 7.46 13.73
C GLY A 29 6.99 7.76 14.91
N GLU A 30 6.78 9.05 15.14
CA GLU A 30 5.93 9.57 16.21
C GLU A 30 4.72 10.29 15.62
N GLY A 31 3.68 10.43 16.44
CA GLY A 31 2.45 11.12 16.05
C GLY A 31 1.50 10.24 15.25
N SER A 32 0.41 10.86 14.78
CA SER A 32 -0.62 10.17 14.02
C SER A 32 -0.38 10.24 12.50
N GLY A 33 -1.21 9.56 11.74
CA GLY A 33 -1.12 9.43 10.30
C GLY A 33 -0.47 8.12 9.87
N ILE A 34 0.20 8.14 8.72
CA ILE A 34 0.92 6.97 8.22
C ILE A 34 2.37 7.03 8.68
N LYS A 35 2.79 6.03 9.44
CA LYS A 35 4.13 5.88 9.99
C LYS A 35 4.65 4.48 9.69
N GLY A 36 5.92 4.27 9.92
CA GLY A 36 6.56 2.98 9.75
C GLY A 36 7.90 3.08 9.05
N ASP A 37 8.26 2.05 8.31
CA ASP A 37 9.58 1.95 7.70
C ASP A 37 9.54 1.30 6.32
N LEU A 38 10.48 1.73 5.48
CA LEU A 38 10.78 1.09 4.21
C LEU A 38 11.61 -0.17 4.49
N LEU A 39 11.12 -1.33 4.02
CA LEU A 39 11.80 -2.62 4.22
C LEU A 39 12.68 -3.00 3.03
N ALA A 40 12.22 -2.72 1.81
CA ALA A 40 12.96 -3.00 0.59
C ALA A 40 12.58 -2.05 -0.52
N LEU A 41 13.54 -1.72 -1.36
CA LEU A 41 13.33 -0.86 -2.53
C LEU A 41 14.10 -1.43 -3.72
N ALA A 42 13.40 -1.58 -4.83
CA ALA A 42 13.94 -2.01 -6.11
C ALA A 42 13.24 -1.27 -7.24
N PRO A 43 13.72 -1.36 -8.50
CA PRO A 43 13.08 -0.64 -9.60
C PRO A 43 11.61 -1.00 -9.84
N LEU A 44 11.21 -2.26 -9.59
CA LEU A 44 9.86 -2.74 -9.90
C LEU A 44 9.05 -3.10 -8.65
N TYR A 45 9.55 -2.84 -7.47
CA TYR A 45 8.77 -3.02 -6.23
C TYR A 45 9.29 -2.18 -5.08
N ARG A 46 8.40 -1.96 -4.12
CA ARG A 46 8.70 -1.36 -2.82
C ARG A 46 7.95 -2.12 -1.75
N VAL A 47 8.61 -2.43 -0.63
CA VAL A 47 8.00 -3.12 0.51
C VAL A 47 8.12 -2.24 1.74
N GLN A 48 7.00 -2.02 2.42
CA GLN A 48 6.94 -1.18 3.60
C GLN A 48 6.16 -1.85 4.73
N ALA A 49 6.61 -1.64 5.96
CA ALA A 49 5.83 -1.92 7.17
C ALA A 49 5.20 -0.60 7.62
N LEU A 50 3.88 -0.50 7.55
CA LEU A 50 3.17 0.74 7.83
C LEU A 50 2.19 0.60 8.98
N ARG A 51 2.03 1.68 9.72
CA ARG A 51 1.05 1.87 10.77
C ARG A 51 0.19 3.08 10.44
N ARG A 52 -1.11 2.89 10.48
CA ARG A 52 -2.09 3.92 10.20
C ARG A 52 -3.08 3.99 11.35
N ASP A 53 -3.38 5.18 11.84
CA ASP A 53 -4.31 5.40 12.95
C ASP A 53 -5.47 6.34 12.58
N GLN A 54 -5.52 6.81 11.35
CA GLN A 54 -6.53 7.74 10.85
C GLN A 54 -6.96 7.36 9.43
N PRO A 55 -8.17 7.77 9.01
CA PRO A 55 -8.58 7.70 7.62
C PRO A 55 -7.59 8.40 6.71
N GLY A 56 -7.50 7.94 5.47
CA GLY A 56 -6.67 8.53 4.44
C GLY A 56 -7.46 9.30 3.41
N LEU A 57 -6.76 9.83 2.42
CA LEU A 57 -7.36 10.34 1.20
C LEU A 57 -7.72 9.18 0.26
N ALA A 58 -8.71 9.39 -0.59
CA ALA A 58 -8.97 8.53 -1.72
C ALA A 58 -7.86 8.72 -2.76
N GLU A 59 -7.33 7.63 -3.32
CA GLU A 59 -6.17 7.68 -4.20
C GLU A 59 -6.33 6.79 -5.42
N ILE A 60 -5.67 7.18 -6.51
CA ILE A 60 -5.43 6.36 -7.70
C ILE A 60 -3.94 6.42 -8.01
N HIS A 61 -3.31 5.26 -8.18
CA HIS A 61 -1.93 5.14 -8.64
C HIS A 61 -1.93 4.61 -10.08
N VAL A 62 -1.17 5.26 -10.96
CA VAL A 62 -1.18 4.91 -12.39
C VAL A 62 -0.43 3.61 -12.67
N HIS A 63 0.76 3.43 -12.07
CA HIS A 63 1.64 2.30 -12.34
C HIS A 63 1.84 1.36 -11.16
N GLU A 64 1.39 1.73 -9.97
CA GLU A 64 1.57 0.93 -8.76
C GLU A 64 0.33 0.11 -8.43
N SER A 65 0.51 -1.19 -8.28
CA SER A 65 -0.47 -2.08 -7.66
C SER A 65 -0.12 -2.27 -6.20
N ASP A 66 -1.12 -2.19 -5.32
CA ASP A 66 -0.96 -2.33 -3.88
C ASP A 66 -1.34 -3.75 -3.44
N ILE A 67 -0.38 -4.46 -2.85
CA ILE A 67 -0.61 -5.78 -2.24
C ILE A 67 -0.44 -5.60 -0.74
N THR A 68 -1.52 -5.76 0.01
CA THR A 68 -1.53 -5.47 1.45
C THR A 68 -1.85 -6.73 2.25
N TYR A 69 -1.01 -7.01 3.24
CA TYR A 69 -1.24 -8.03 4.26
C TYR A 69 -1.45 -7.36 5.61
N VAL A 70 -2.60 -7.62 6.23
CA VAL A 70 -2.94 -7.02 7.53
C VAL A 70 -2.29 -7.81 8.65
N VAL A 71 -1.42 -7.14 9.40
CA VAL A 71 -0.68 -7.73 10.53
C VAL A 71 -1.47 -7.63 11.83
N ASP A 72 -2.12 -6.48 12.07
CA ASP A 72 -2.93 -6.25 13.27
C ASP A 72 -3.91 -5.08 13.07
N GLY A 73 -4.95 -5.05 13.88
CA GLY A 73 -5.96 -4.00 13.84
C GLY A 73 -7.02 -4.21 12.78
N THR A 74 -7.90 -3.23 12.65
CA THR A 74 -9.02 -3.22 11.70
C THR A 74 -9.13 -1.89 10.98
N ALA A 75 -9.54 -1.96 9.71
CA ALA A 75 -9.80 -0.79 8.90
C ALA A 75 -10.86 -1.09 7.85
N THR A 76 -11.49 -0.05 7.34
CA THR A 76 -12.40 -0.15 6.19
C THR A 76 -11.72 0.44 4.97
N LEU A 77 -11.59 -0.36 3.93
CA LEU A 77 -11.06 0.06 2.64
C LEU A 77 -12.17 0.00 1.59
N VAL A 78 -12.40 1.11 0.91
CA VAL A 78 -13.35 1.19 -0.21
C VAL A 78 -12.54 1.17 -1.50
N THR A 79 -12.92 0.33 -2.47
CA THR A 79 -12.24 0.20 -3.75
C THR A 79 -13.21 0.38 -4.92
N GLY A 80 -12.70 0.89 -6.04
CA GLY A 80 -13.52 1.23 -7.19
C GLY A 80 -14.36 2.48 -6.95
N GLY A 81 -15.48 2.60 -7.66
CA GLY A 81 -16.34 3.78 -7.55
C GLY A 81 -15.72 5.02 -8.19
N THR A 82 -16.15 6.19 -7.69
CA THR A 82 -15.75 7.49 -8.23
C THR A 82 -15.24 8.40 -7.12
N ILE A 83 -14.18 9.14 -7.40
CA ILE A 83 -13.67 10.20 -6.53
C ILE A 83 -14.17 11.53 -7.08
N PRO A 84 -15.22 12.18 -6.48
CA PRO A 84 -15.85 13.37 -7.08
C PRO A 84 -14.92 14.58 -7.17
N ASP A 85 -14.03 14.74 -6.21
CA ASP A 85 -13.09 15.86 -6.12
C ASP A 85 -11.67 15.45 -6.53
N LEU A 86 -11.54 14.51 -7.46
CA LEU A 86 -10.26 14.00 -7.92
C LEU A 86 -9.37 15.12 -8.47
N LYS A 87 -8.14 15.18 -7.98
CA LYS A 87 -7.09 16.08 -8.47
C LYS A 87 -5.82 15.30 -8.74
N VAL A 88 -5.19 15.56 -9.87
CA VAL A 88 -3.86 15.02 -10.19
C VAL A 88 -2.84 15.70 -9.29
N ALA A 89 -2.12 14.91 -8.49
CA ALA A 89 -1.05 15.40 -7.63
C ALA A 89 0.30 15.40 -8.38
N ASP A 90 0.56 14.33 -9.13
CA ASP A 90 1.75 14.15 -9.96
C ASP A 90 1.48 13.13 -11.07
N ALA A 91 2.52 12.73 -11.82
CA ALA A 91 2.38 11.77 -12.92
C ALA A 91 1.91 10.37 -12.47
N GLU A 92 2.11 10.01 -11.21
CA GLU A 92 1.75 8.70 -10.63
C GLU A 92 0.46 8.77 -9.81
N ASN A 93 0.20 9.88 -9.13
CA ASN A 93 -0.81 9.96 -8.08
C ASN A 93 -1.91 10.96 -8.39
N SER A 94 -3.15 10.54 -8.19
CA SER A 94 -4.32 11.41 -8.11
C SER A 94 -5.03 11.15 -6.79
N ARG A 95 -5.61 12.19 -6.18
CA ARG A 95 -6.21 12.11 -4.86
C ARG A 95 -7.51 12.89 -4.77
N GLY A 96 -8.32 12.50 -3.81
CA GLY A 96 -9.54 13.20 -3.44
C GLY A 96 -9.94 12.89 -2.02
N SER A 97 -11.07 13.45 -1.57
CA SER A 97 -11.49 13.32 -0.16
C SER A 97 -12.23 12.03 0.14
N LYS A 98 -12.90 11.45 -0.87
CA LYS A 98 -13.76 10.27 -0.67
C LYS A 98 -14.02 9.53 -1.98
N ILE A 99 -14.54 8.31 -1.84
CA ILE A 99 -15.11 7.53 -2.94
C ILE A 99 -16.62 7.48 -2.76
N VAL A 100 -17.35 7.72 -3.86
CA VAL A 100 -18.79 7.47 -3.96
C VAL A 100 -19.01 6.19 -4.75
N GLY A 101 -19.82 5.28 -4.22
CA GLY A 101 -19.95 3.93 -4.75
C GLY A 101 -18.75 3.08 -4.37
N GLY A 102 -18.49 2.05 -5.16
CA GLY A 102 -17.39 1.14 -4.89
C GLY A 102 -17.75 -0.01 -3.96
N GLU A 103 -16.78 -0.86 -3.71
CA GLU A 103 -16.90 -2.03 -2.85
C GLU A 103 -16.24 -1.78 -1.50
N VAL A 104 -16.95 -2.13 -0.42
CA VAL A 104 -16.48 -1.92 0.95
C VAL A 104 -15.85 -3.20 1.47
N HIS A 105 -14.61 -3.10 1.97
CA HIS A 105 -13.88 -4.20 2.57
C HIS A 105 -13.58 -3.89 4.04
N HIS A 106 -14.04 -4.75 4.94
CA HIS A 106 -13.72 -4.67 6.37
C HIS A 106 -12.50 -5.53 6.64
N LEU A 107 -11.33 -4.91 6.70
CA LEU A 107 -10.06 -5.59 6.86
C LEU A 107 -9.77 -5.90 8.33
N LYS A 108 -9.22 -7.07 8.58
CA LYS A 108 -8.79 -7.53 9.90
C LYS A 108 -7.50 -8.33 9.79
N LYS A 109 -6.91 -8.61 10.92
CA LYS A 109 -5.66 -9.39 11.04
C LYS A 109 -5.71 -10.67 10.20
N GLY A 110 -4.68 -10.86 9.37
CA GLY A 110 -4.52 -12.01 8.48
C GLY A 110 -5.11 -11.85 7.10
N ASP A 111 -5.85 -10.77 6.83
CA ASP A 111 -6.43 -10.52 5.51
C ASP A 111 -5.37 -10.05 4.50
N VAL A 112 -5.60 -10.40 3.25
CA VAL A 112 -4.83 -9.89 2.10
C VAL A 112 -5.79 -9.20 1.14
N ILE A 113 -5.42 -8.03 0.68
CA ILE A 113 -6.14 -7.35 -0.39
C ILE A 113 -5.15 -6.87 -1.47
N VAL A 114 -5.54 -7.00 -2.72
CA VAL A 114 -4.78 -6.54 -3.87
C VAL A 114 -5.59 -5.49 -4.60
N VAL A 115 -5.04 -4.28 -4.71
CA VAL A 115 -5.64 -3.18 -5.47
C VAL A 115 -4.78 -2.95 -6.71
N PRO A 116 -5.26 -3.34 -7.90
CA PRO A 116 -4.50 -3.12 -9.13
C PRO A 116 -4.27 -1.64 -9.42
N ALA A 117 -3.19 -1.34 -10.15
CA ALA A 117 -2.94 0.01 -10.65
C ALA A 117 -4.18 0.55 -11.38
N GLY A 118 -4.46 1.82 -11.21
CA GLY A 118 -5.61 2.51 -11.80
C GLY A 118 -6.92 2.37 -11.05
N VAL A 119 -7.01 1.51 -10.04
CA VAL A 119 -8.24 1.31 -9.26
C VAL A 119 -8.26 2.30 -8.09
N PRO A 120 -9.34 3.11 -7.96
CA PRO A 120 -9.51 3.97 -6.80
C PRO A 120 -9.57 3.18 -5.51
N HIS A 121 -8.96 3.69 -4.45
CA HIS A 121 -9.01 3.07 -3.14
C HIS A 121 -8.93 4.12 -2.03
N TRP A 122 -9.55 3.82 -0.90
CA TRP A 122 -9.71 4.78 0.19
C TRP A 122 -9.89 4.08 1.53
N TYR A 123 -8.99 4.33 2.46
CA TYR A 123 -9.20 3.97 3.86
C TYR A 123 -10.18 4.97 4.48
N SER A 124 -11.45 4.59 4.51
CA SER A 124 -12.53 5.46 5.00
C SER A 124 -12.66 5.46 6.52
N GLU A 125 -12.21 4.38 7.18
CA GLU A 125 -12.26 4.22 8.62
C GLU A 125 -11.06 3.40 9.10
N VAL A 126 -10.44 3.84 10.17
CA VAL A 126 -9.36 3.14 10.85
C VAL A 126 -9.63 3.20 12.35
N LYS A 127 -9.61 2.04 13.02
CA LYS A 127 -9.81 1.94 14.47
C LYS A 127 -8.49 1.60 15.15
N GLY A 128 -8.03 2.50 16.02
CA GLY A 128 -6.74 2.35 16.70
C GLY A 128 -5.59 2.27 15.70
N ASP A 129 -4.57 1.51 16.03
CA ASP A 129 -3.43 1.28 15.16
C ASP A 129 -3.70 0.12 14.20
N PHE A 130 -3.68 0.40 12.92
CA PHE A 130 -3.80 -0.58 11.85
C PHE A 130 -2.41 -0.83 11.27
N LEU A 131 -1.89 -2.04 11.48
CA LEU A 131 -0.56 -2.46 11.05
C LEU A 131 -0.66 -3.34 9.82
N TYR A 132 0.07 -3.00 8.77
CA TYR A 132 0.05 -3.76 7.53
C TYR A 132 1.39 -3.71 6.81
N ILE A 133 1.69 -4.79 6.09
CA ILE A 133 2.77 -4.82 5.13
C ILE A 133 2.16 -4.52 3.78
N ILE A 134 2.72 -3.55 3.08
CA ILE A 134 2.34 -3.25 1.71
C ILE A 134 3.49 -3.50 0.77
N ILE A 135 3.20 -4.21 -0.31
CA ILE A 135 4.09 -4.41 -1.43
C ILE A 135 3.51 -3.60 -2.58
N LYS A 136 4.25 -2.61 -3.04
CA LYS A 136 3.91 -1.87 -4.25
C LYS A 136 4.64 -2.51 -5.41
N SER A 137 3.89 -3.12 -6.32
CA SER A 137 4.39 -3.66 -7.58
C SER A 137 4.31 -2.55 -8.62
N ILE A 138 5.44 -2.18 -9.21
CA ILE A 138 5.56 -1.03 -10.09
C ILE A 138 5.67 -1.52 -11.53
N ALA A 139 4.66 -1.19 -12.36
CA ALA A 139 4.72 -1.52 -13.77
C ALA A 139 5.77 -0.65 -14.48
N PRO A 140 6.57 -1.19 -15.39
CA PRO A 140 7.48 -0.38 -16.20
C PRO A 140 6.68 0.55 -17.13
N ASN A 141 7.26 1.72 -17.40
CA ASN A 141 6.71 2.67 -18.36
C ASN A 141 6.83 2.17 -19.79
#